data_28cdf867bab14ff3481f2099d210ef21
#
_entry.id   28cdf867bab14ff3481f2099d210ef21
#
_cell.length_a   1.000
_cell.length_b   1.000
_cell.length_c   1.000
_cell.angle_alpha   90.00
_cell.angle_beta   90.00
_cell.angle_gamma   90.00
#
_symmetry.space_group_name_H-M   'P 1'
#
loop_
_entity.id
_entity.type
_entity.pdbx_description
1 polymer ?
#
loop_
_entity_poly.entity_id
_entity_poly.type
_entity_poly.pdbx_seq_one_letter_code
_entity_poly.pdbx_strand_id
1 'polypeptide(L)'
;MANFEIAFKRREPIEGGWSGEAEDDGNWTGAKQGVGYLVGTNRGITAWEYSKFLQHEASIKEMKNMPREHAMQIFKAEYWDKIKGDLIVNQGIANDLYDTAVNQGLITGIKQIQEAAGIASTGKVDELTLKTLNNQA
;
A
#
# COMPACT_ATOMS: atom_id res chain seq x y z
N MET A 1 17.82 -10.18 -3.98
CA MET A 1 16.84 -9.10 -4.10
C MET A 1 15.56 -9.47 -3.39
N ALA A 2 14.93 -8.48 -2.77
CA ALA A 2 13.68 -8.72 -2.05
C ALA A 2 12.54 -9.06 -3.01
N ASN A 3 11.56 -9.80 -2.49
CA ASN A 3 10.44 -10.33 -3.27
C ASN A 3 9.14 -9.74 -2.73
N PHE A 4 8.34 -9.15 -3.62
CA PHE A 4 7.05 -8.54 -3.25
C PHE A 4 6.05 -9.55 -2.66
N GLU A 5 5.95 -10.74 -3.23
CA GLU A 5 4.98 -11.73 -2.74
C GLU A 5 5.21 -12.09 -1.28
N ILE A 6 6.47 -12.16 -0.85
CA ILE A 6 6.81 -12.43 0.55
C ILE A 6 6.31 -11.30 1.45
N ALA A 7 6.57 -10.05 1.07
CA ALA A 7 6.12 -8.87 1.82
C ALA A 7 4.59 -8.78 1.85
N PHE A 8 3.93 -8.99 0.72
CA PHE A 8 2.48 -8.95 0.60
C PHE A 8 1.81 -10.03 1.44
N LYS A 9 2.30 -11.26 1.33
CA LYS A 9 1.74 -12.42 2.03
C LYS A 9 1.85 -12.27 3.54
N ARG A 10 2.93 -11.67 4.01
CA ARG A 10 3.17 -11.42 5.43
C ARG A 10 2.10 -10.48 6.02
N ARG A 11 1.65 -9.50 5.26
CA ARG A 11 0.64 -8.52 5.69
C ARG A 11 -0.79 -8.94 5.41
N GLU A 12 -1.01 -9.86 4.51
CA GLU A 12 -2.33 -10.24 4.04
C GLU A 12 -3.35 -10.51 5.16
N PRO A 13 -3.00 -11.21 6.23
CA PRO A 13 -3.94 -11.45 7.33
C PRO A 13 -4.35 -10.18 8.07
N ILE A 14 -3.54 -9.13 8.02
CA ILE A 14 -3.79 -7.86 8.72
C ILE A 14 -4.79 -6.99 7.94
N GLU A 15 -4.83 -7.10 6.61
CA GLU A 15 -5.65 -6.23 5.75
C GLU A 15 -7.16 -6.47 5.90
N GLY A 16 -7.56 -7.63 6.41
CA GLY A 16 -8.96 -7.92 6.72
C GLY A 16 -9.83 -8.21 5.50
N GLY A 17 -11.15 -8.26 5.75
CA GLY A 17 -12.16 -8.52 4.75
C GLY A 17 -12.92 -7.26 4.32
N TRP A 18 -14.12 -7.47 3.81
CA TRP A 18 -14.98 -6.36 3.39
C TRP A 18 -15.64 -5.67 4.59
N SER A 19 -15.69 -4.33 4.52
CA SER A 19 -16.36 -3.48 5.49
C SER A 19 -17.12 -2.40 4.73
N GLY A 20 -18.32 -2.05 5.20
CA GLY A 20 -19.21 -1.12 4.48
C GLY A 20 -19.86 -0.05 5.34
N GLU A 21 -19.19 0.40 6.40
CA GLU A 21 -19.71 1.43 7.30
C GLU A 21 -19.81 2.80 6.61
N ALA A 22 -20.98 3.43 6.67
CA ALA A 22 -21.23 4.71 5.99
C ALA A 22 -20.38 5.85 6.50
N GLU A 23 -19.93 5.79 7.74
CA GLU A 23 -19.12 6.83 8.39
C GLU A 23 -17.65 6.81 7.94
N ASP A 24 -17.22 5.76 7.26
CA ASP A 24 -15.86 5.64 6.77
C ASP A 24 -15.77 6.18 5.34
N ASP A 25 -15.01 7.26 5.15
CA ASP A 25 -14.80 7.90 3.85
C ASP A 25 -14.29 6.92 2.79
N GLY A 26 -13.45 5.98 3.17
CA GLY A 26 -12.85 4.99 2.27
C GLY A 26 -13.85 4.02 1.65
N ASN A 27 -15.05 3.91 2.22
CA ASN A 27 -16.10 3.03 1.72
C ASN A 27 -16.94 3.67 0.60
N TRP A 28 -16.69 4.93 0.29
CA TRP A 28 -17.40 5.67 -0.75
C TRP A 28 -16.54 5.82 -2.01
N THR A 29 -17.15 5.68 -3.17
CA THR A 29 -16.41 5.74 -4.44
C THR A 29 -15.77 7.10 -4.70
N GLY A 30 -16.29 8.17 -4.11
CA GLY A 30 -15.73 9.52 -4.20
C GLY A 30 -14.71 9.85 -3.11
N ALA A 31 -14.28 8.87 -2.32
CA ALA A 31 -13.29 9.01 -1.24
C ALA A 31 -13.74 9.90 -0.08
N LYS A 32 -15.02 10.16 0.04
CA LYS A 32 -15.60 10.96 1.10
C LYS A 32 -17.06 10.56 1.35
N GLN A 33 -17.46 10.55 2.61
CA GLN A 33 -18.84 10.23 3.00
C GLN A 33 -19.84 11.10 2.24
N GLY A 34 -20.81 10.43 1.60
CA GLY A 34 -21.85 11.09 0.81
C GLY A 34 -21.44 11.43 -0.62
N VAL A 35 -20.21 11.14 -1.03
CA VAL A 35 -19.72 11.41 -2.40
C VAL A 35 -19.59 10.10 -3.16
N GLY A 36 -20.34 9.96 -4.24
CA GLY A 36 -20.40 8.73 -5.02
C GLY A 36 -21.31 7.69 -4.38
N TYR A 37 -20.88 6.43 -4.38
CA TYR A 37 -21.67 5.31 -3.87
C TYR A 37 -20.97 4.64 -2.69
N LEU A 38 -21.78 4.20 -1.72
CA LEU A 38 -21.31 3.43 -0.58
C LEU A 38 -21.14 1.97 -1.00
N VAL A 39 -19.93 1.53 -1.27
CA VAL A 39 -19.65 0.17 -1.76
C VAL A 39 -18.67 -0.60 -0.88
N GLY A 40 -18.02 0.06 0.06
CA GLY A 40 -17.16 -0.59 1.04
C GLY A 40 -15.68 -0.59 0.70
N THR A 41 -14.93 -1.23 1.58
CA THR A 41 -13.47 -1.45 1.50
C THR A 41 -13.24 -2.95 1.62
N ASN A 42 -12.27 -3.48 0.88
CA ASN A 42 -11.91 -4.89 0.99
C ASN A 42 -10.40 -5.05 0.85
N ARG A 43 -9.82 -6.01 1.58
CA ARG A 43 -8.39 -6.32 1.55
C ARG A 43 -7.50 -5.09 1.80
N GLY A 44 -8.00 -4.12 2.56
CA GLY A 44 -7.29 -2.86 2.81
C GLY A 44 -7.35 -1.86 1.66
N ILE A 45 -8.12 -2.14 0.61
CA ILE A 45 -8.24 -1.28 -0.57
C ILE A 45 -9.58 -0.56 -0.52
N THR A 46 -9.54 0.79 -0.60
CA THR A 46 -10.73 1.63 -0.54
C THR A 46 -11.55 1.55 -1.83
N ALA A 47 -12.82 1.96 -1.72
CA ALA A 47 -13.73 2.04 -2.87
C ALA A 47 -13.17 2.92 -3.99
N TRP A 48 -12.56 4.07 -3.64
CA TRP A 48 -11.98 4.98 -4.61
C TRP A 48 -10.76 4.37 -5.31
N GLU A 49 -9.85 3.74 -4.55
CA GLU A 49 -8.67 3.07 -5.11
C GLU A 49 -9.06 1.96 -6.08
N TYR A 50 -10.05 1.13 -5.69
CA TYR A 50 -10.48 0.03 -6.55
C TYR A 50 -11.21 0.54 -7.78
N SER A 51 -12.01 1.60 -7.65
CA SER A 51 -12.67 2.24 -8.79
C SER A 51 -11.66 2.77 -9.81
N LYS A 52 -10.57 3.38 -9.34
CA LYS A 52 -9.47 3.81 -10.22
C LYS A 52 -8.85 2.63 -10.95
N PHE A 53 -8.60 1.54 -10.24
CA PHE A 53 -8.02 0.33 -10.81
C PHE A 53 -8.92 -0.26 -11.89
N LEU A 54 -10.23 -0.33 -11.62
CA LEU A 54 -11.22 -0.88 -12.56
C LEU A 54 -11.54 0.08 -13.71
N GLN A 55 -11.24 1.37 -13.57
CA GLN A 55 -11.59 2.44 -14.52
C GLN A 55 -13.10 2.68 -14.64
N HIS A 56 -13.84 2.37 -13.59
CA HIS A 56 -15.25 2.72 -13.39
C HIS A 56 -15.57 2.69 -11.91
N GLU A 57 -16.71 3.27 -11.50
CA GLU A 57 -17.12 3.20 -10.09
C GLU A 57 -17.41 1.76 -9.70
N ALA A 58 -16.71 1.27 -8.68
CA ALA A 58 -16.86 -0.08 -8.19
C ALA A 58 -18.27 -0.28 -7.61
N SER A 59 -18.84 -1.46 -7.82
CA SER A 59 -20.08 -1.88 -7.18
C SER A 59 -19.78 -2.60 -5.87
N ILE A 60 -20.82 -2.76 -5.02
CA ILE A 60 -20.71 -3.55 -3.78
C ILE A 60 -20.25 -4.97 -4.11
N LYS A 61 -20.82 -5.57 -5.15
CA LYS A 61 -20.46 -6.90 -5.58
C LYS A 61 -18.99 -7.00 -5.98
N GLU A 62 -18.50 -6.01 -6.74
CA GLU A 62 -17.09 -5.97 -7.13
C GLU A 62 -16.18 -5.83 -5.93
N MET A 63 -16.53 -4.95 -4.97
CA MET A 63 -15.74 -4.81 -3.75
C MET A 63 -15.70 -6.10 -2.93
N LYS A 64 -16.84 -6.73 -2.74
CA LYS A 64 -16.92 -7.97 -1.96
C LYS A 64 -16.19 -9.14 -2.61
N ASN A 65 -16.15 -9.17 -3.93
CA ASN A 65 -15.55 -10.26 -4.71
C ASN A 65 -14.18 -9.93 -5.27
N MET A 66 -13.52 -8.90 -4.73
CA MET A 66 -12.20 -8.46 -5.20
C MET A 66 -11.22 -9.64 -5.21
N PRO A 67 -10.69 -10.04 -6.38
CA PRO A 67 -9.69 -11.10 -6.44
C PRO A 67 -8.41 -10.69 -5.71
N ARG A 68 -7.77 -11.67 -5.07
CA ARG A 68 -6.48 -11.46 -4.41
C ARG A 68 -5.44 -10.84 -5.36
N GLU A 69 -5.46 -11.27 -6.62
CA GLU A 69 -4.53 -10.75 -7.65
C GLU A 69 -4.70 -9.28 -7.92
N HIS A 70 -5.93 -8.76 -7.87
CA HIS A 70 -6.17 -7.32 -8.01
C HIS A 70 -5.52 -6.56 -6.85
N ALA A 71 -5.71 -7.05 -5.63
CA ALA A 71 -5.08 -6.45 -4.46
C ALA A 71 -3.55 -6.46 -4.58
N MET A 72 -2.97 -7.57 -5.03
CA MET A 72 -1.52 -7.67 -5.25
C MET A 72 -1.04 -6.63 -6.26
N GLN A 73 -1.73 -6.46 -7.37
CA GLN A 73 -1.35 -5.49 -8.39
C GLN A 73 -1.41 -4.06 -7.85
N ILE A 74 -2.44 -3.73 -7.07
CA ILE A 74 -2.62 -2.40 -6.50
C ILE A 74 -1.52 -2.11 -5.47
N PHE A 75 -1.28 -3.02 -4.52
CA PHE A 75 -0.25 -2.84 -3.50
C PHE A 75 1.15 -2.80 -4.09
N LYS A 76 1.40 -3.57 -5.13
CA LYS A 76 2.68 -3.54 -5.82
C LYS A 76 2.91 -2.17 -6.49
N ALA A 77 1.96 -1.71 -7.27
CA ALA A 77 2.09 -0.44 -8.00
C ALA A 77 2.12 0.77 -7.08
N GLU A 78 1.30 0.79 -6.03
CA GLU A 78 1.14 1.96 -5.16
C GLU A 78 2.16 2.03 -4.02
N TYR A 79 2.74 0.91 -3.63
CA TYR A 79 3.68 0.87 -2.49
C TYR A 79 5.02 0.22 -2.83
N TRP A 80 5.01 -1.04 -3.23
CA TRP A 80 6.24 -1.79 -3.44
C TRP A 80 7.15 -1.18 -4.52
N ASP A 81 6.59 -0.85 -5.67
CA ASP A 81 7.36 -0.26 -6.76
C ASP A 81 7.87 1.14 -6.39
N LYS A 82 7.08 1.88 -5.63
CA LYS A 82 7.45 3.25 -5.20
C LYS A 82 8.53 3.27 -4.13
N ILE A 83 8.66 2.22 -3.34
CA ILE A 83 9.79 2.07 -2.42
C ILE A 83 10.98 1.37 -3.07
N LYS A 84 10.89 1.05 -4.35
CA LYS A 84 11.92 0.31 -5.09
C LYS A 84 12.26 -1.03 -4.43
N GLY A 85 11.22 -1.74 -3.99
CA GLY A 85 11.36 -2.99 -3.25
C GLY A 85 12.23 -4.03 -3.94
N ASP A 86 12.09 -4.18 -5.26
CA ASP A 86 12.88 -5.15 -6.03
C ASP A 86 14.39 -4.87 -5.98
N LEU A 87 14.81 -3.64 -5.66
CA LEU A 87 16.20 -3.23 -5.60
C LEU A 87 16.79 -3.30 -4.19
N ILE A 88 15.95 -3.59 -3.18
CA ILE A 88 16.41 -3.78 -1.81
C ILE A 88 16.93 -5.22 -1.68
N VAL A 89 18.15 -5.37 -1.19
CA VAL A 89 18.81 -6.68 -1.11
C VAL A 89 18.22 -7.53 0.00
N ASN A 90 18.02 -6.96 1.17
CA ASN A 90 17.56 -7.68 2.37
C ASN A 90 16.03 -7.72 2.44
N GLN A 91 15.45 -8.91 2.46
CA GLN A 91 14.00 -9.09 2.52
C GLN A 91 13.39 -8.49 3.77
N GLY A 92 14.05 -8.61 4.93
CA GLY A 92 13.56 -8.07 6.19
C GLY A 92 13.44 -6.54 6.15
N ILE A 93 14.44 -5.87 5.60
CA ILE A 93 14.43 -4.40 5.42
C ILE A 93 13.31 -4.01 4.47
N ALA A 94 13.16 -4.71 3.35
CA ALA A 94 12.09 -4.46 2.38
C ALA A 94 10.71 -4.66 3.02
N ASN A 95 10.53 -5.72 3.80
CA ASN A 95 9.28 -5.98 4.51
C ASN A 95 8.93 -4.83 5.45
N ASP A 96 9.90 -4.36 6.23
CA ASP A 96 9.68 -3.28 7.21
C ASP A 96 9.33 -1.96 6.52
N LEU A 97 10.01 -1.62 5.45
CA LEU A 97 9.71 -0.40 4.69
C LEU A 97 8.33 -0.50 4.03
N TYR A 98 8.00 -1.64 3.46
CA TYR A 98 6.69 -1.89 2.87
C TYR A 98 5.57 -1.77 3.92
N ASP A 99 5.73 -2.43 5.07
CA ASP A 99 4.77 -2.37 6.17
C ASP A 99 4.57 -0.93 6.65
N THR A 100 5.65 -0.20 6.83
CA THR A 100 5.59 1.20 7.28
C THR A 100 4.90 2.08 6.25
N ALA A 101 5.21 1.90 4.97
CA ALA A 101 4.58 2.66 3.89
C ALA A 101 3.08 2.41 3.81
N VAL A 102 2.65 1.17 3.97
CA VAL A 102 1.21 0.83 3.95
C VAL A 102 0.50 1.37 5.18
N ASN A 103 1.10 1.23 6.37
CA ASN A 103 0.49 1.68 7.63
C ASN A 103 0.45 3.19 7.80
N GLN A 104 1.54 3.87 7.47
CA GLN A 104 1.72 5.31 7.75
C GLN A 104 1.50 6.19 6.52
N GLY A 105 1.34 5.59 5.36
CA GLY A 105 1.37 6.27 4.09
C GLY A 105 2.77 6.24 3.48
N LEU A 106 2.83 6.28 2.15
CA LEU A 106 4.08 6.09 1.41
C LEU A 106 5.14 7.12 1.79
N ILE A 107 4.80 8.40 1.69
CA ILE A 107 5.77 9.49 1.93
C ILE A 107 6.20 9.51 3.39
N THR A 108 5.25 9.42 4.32
CA THR A 108 5.53 9.41 5.75
C THR A 108 6.40 8.21 6.13
N GLY A 109 6.10 7.02 5.61
CA GLY A 109 6.87 5.82 5.88
C GLY A 109 8.30 5.92 5.39
N ILE A 110 8.50 6.43 4.18
CA ILE A 110 9.86 6.63 3.65
C ILE A 110 10.63 7.64 4.48
N LYS A 111 9.99 8.76 4.85
CA LYS A 111 10.65 9.78 5.71
C LYS A 111 11.07 9.23 7.05
N GLN A 112 10.24 8.40 7.68
CA GLN A 112 10.59 7.78 8.97
C GLN A 112 11.84 6.91 8.86
N ILE A 113 11.96 6.14 7.80
CA ILE A 113 13.14 5.29 7.58
C ILE A 113 14.38 6.13 7.28
N GLN A 114 14.24 7.19 6.50
CA GLN A 114 15.34 8.11 6.24
C GLN A 114 15.83 8.79 7.51
N GLU A 115 14.93 9.26 8.36
CA GLU A 115 15.26 9.88 9.64
C GLU A 115 15.98 8.89 10.55
N ALA A 116 15.49 7.66 10.63
CA ALA A 116 16.14 6.61 11.43
C ALA A 116 17.56 6.28 10.94
N ALA A 117 17.79 6.39 9.64
CA ALA A 117 19.09 6.16 9.03
C ALA A 117 20.02 7.39 9.06
N GLY A 118 19.53 8.54 9.52
CA GLY A 118 20.32 9.77 9.63
C GLY A 118 20.59 10.44 8.29
N ILE A 119 19.74 10.22 7.28
CA ILE A 119 19.85 10.85 5.97
C ILE A 119 18.69 11.81 5.72
N ALA A 120 18.80 12.60 4.65
CA ALA A 120 17.78 13.61 4.34
C ALA A 120 16.40 12.98 4.12
N SER A 121 15.37 13.54 4.75
CA SER A 121 13.98 13.10 4.70
C SER A 121 13.29 13.62 3.44
N THR A 122 13.60 13.04 2.29
CA THR A 122 13.05 13.47 1.00
C THR A 122 11.65 12.93 0.73
N GLY A 123 11.28 11.84 1.39
CA GLY A 123 10.01 11.16 1.14
C GLY A 123 10.01 10.30 -0.12
N LYS A 124 11.17 10.12 -0.73
CA LYS A 124 11.37 9.26 -1.91
C LYS A 124 12.53 8.32 -1.64
N VAL A 125 12.43 7.09 -2.12
CA VAL A 125 13.56 6.15 -2.09
C VAL A 125 14.49 6.52 -3.24
N ASP A 126 15.32 7.54 -3.00
CA ASP A 126 16.31 8.00 -3.95
C ASP A 126 17.55 7.11 -3.90
N GLU A 127 18.56 7.45 -4.71
CA GLU A 127 19.78 6.67 -4.83
C GLU A 127 20.51 6.54 -3.48
N LEU A 128 20.59 7.62 -2.72
CA LEU A 128 21.23 7.60 -1.40
C LEU A 128 20.46 6.71 -0.43
N THR A 129 19.14 6.83 -0.41
CA THR A 129 18.28 6.01 0.47
C THR A 129 18.48 4.53 0.16
N LEU A 130 18.42 4.15 -1.11
CA LEU A 130 18.58 2.75 -1.54
C LEU A 130 19.95 2.22 -1.16
N LYS A 131 21.01 2.99 -1.42
CA LYS A 131 22.38 2.63 -1.06
C LYS A 131 22.51 2.41 0.45
N THR A 132 21.95 3.32 1.24
CA THR A 132 21.99 3.24 2.71
C THR A 132 21.28 1.99 3.22
N LEU A 133 20.08 1.70 2.70
CA LEU A 133 19.35 0.49 3.08
C LEU A 133 20.12 -0.79 2.71
N ASN A 134 20.73 -0.81 1.55
CA ASN A 134 21.47 -1.99 1.08
C ASN A 134 22.78 -2.19 1.85
N ASN A 135 23.35 -1.16 2.44
CA ASN A 135 24.55 -1.27 3.26
C ASN A 135 24.28 -1.67 4.71
N GLN A 136 23.02 -1.72 5.14
CA GLN A 136 22.62 -2.16 6.48
C GLN A 136 22.42 -3.66 6.61
N ALA A 137 22.43 -4.35 5.50
CA ALA A 137 22.16 -5.79 5.48
C ALA A 137 23.33 -6.65 6.01
#